data_97af8f77dab16dc05c86c853706a32c3
#
_entry.id   97af8f77dab16dc05c86c853706a32c3
#
_cell.length_a   1.000
_cell.length_b   1.000
_cell.length_c   1.000
_cell.angle_alpha   90.00
_cell.angle_beta   90.00
_cell.angle_gamma   90.00
#
_symmetry.space_group_name_H-M   'P 1'
#
loop_
_entity.id
_entity.type
_entity.pdbx_description
1 polymer ?
#
loop_
_entity_poly.entity_id
_entity_poly.type
_entity_poly.pdbx_seq_one_letter_code
_entity_poly.pdbx_strand_id
1 'polypeptide(L)'
;MRESAAQYLRPGEPIQAVIGAQTASQWLAALTGFFVFLGLNRYRILAVTPTRIVVLDAGKTSMKTARGLVTELPRSTRLGPGTGMWHQVPAGSETLRVHRRFFKDLDAADSSVVAA
;
A
#
# COMPACT_ATOMS: atom_id res chain seq x y z
N MET A 1 6.17 9.33 -4.64
CA MET A 1 5.76 8.55 -3.44
C MET A 1 6.77 8.61 -2.30
N ARG A 2 8.05 8.34 -2.54
CA ARG A 2 9.05 8.27 -1.47
C ARG A 2 9.17 9.57 -0.67
N GLU A 3 9.24 10.70 -1.34
CA GLU A 3 9.42 12.00 -0.68
C GLU A 3 8.25 12.33 0.25
N SER A 4 7.02 12.14 -0.23
CA SER A 4 5.85 12.43 0.59
C SER A 4 5.67 11.41 1.72
N ALA A 5 5.99 10.14 1.48
CA ALA A 5 5.94 9.11 2.51
C ALA A 5 6.95 9.37 3.62
N ALA A 6 8.15 9.85 3.28
CA ALA A 6 9.20 10.11 4.25
C ALA A 6 8.80 11.11 5.33
N GLN A 7 7.86 12.01 5.04
CA GLN A 7 7.36 13.00 6.01
C GLN A 7 6.63 12.35 7.19
N TYR A 8 6.14 11.12 7.02
CA TYR A 8 5.41 10.38 8.06
C TYR A 8 6.28 9.35 8.78
N LEU A 9 7.57 9.31 8.46
CA LEU A 9 8.53 8.40 9.07
C LEU A 9 9.40 9.15 10.09
N ARG A 10 10.07 8.39 10.94
CA ARG A 10 11.02 8.96 11.91
C ARG A 10 12.25 9.49 11.17
N PRO A 11 12.92 10.54 11.70
CA PRO A 11 14.17 11.02 11.13
C PRO A 11 15.20 9.87 11.00
N GLY A 12 15.78 9.73 9.82
CA GLY A 12 16.75 8.68 9.56
C GLY A 12 16.19 7.29 9.31
N GLU A 13 14.85 7.12 9.35
CA GLU A 13 14.22 5.82 9.05
C GLU A 13 14.26 5.58 7.54
N PRO A 14 15.03 4.58 7.05
CA PRO A 14 15.16 4.35 5.61
C PRO A 14 13.92 3.67 5.02
N ILE A 15 13.61 3.99 3.77
CA ILE A 15 12.54 3.34 3.02
C ILE A 15 13.13 2.23 2.18
N GLN A 16 12.72 1.00 2.42
CA GLN A 16 13.14 -0.17 1.65
C GLN A 16 12.30 -0.40 0.40
N ALA A 17 11.00 -0.09 0.48
CA ALA A 17 10.09 -0.20 -0.65
C ALA A 17 8.91 0.73 -0.46
N VAL A 18 8.32 1.20 -1.57
CA VAL A 18 7.11 2.01 -1.58
C VAL A 18 6.14 1.37 -2.57
N ILE A 19 4.93 1.08 -2.10
CA ILE A 19 3.95 0.32 -2.86
C ILE A 19 2.65 1.10 -2.87
N GLY A 20 2.15 1.40 -4.09
CA GLY A 20 0.83 2.01 -4.25
C GLY A 20 -0.27 0.96 -4.17
N ALA A 21 -1.40 1.30 -3.55
CA ALA A 21 -2.53 0.41 -3.39
C ALA A 21 -3.84 1.18 -3.45
N GLN A 22 -4.94 0.47 -3.59
CA GLN A 22 -6.29 1.05 -3.55
C GLN A 22 -7.21 0.19 -2.69
N THR A 23 -8.28 0.81 -2.18
CA THR A 23 -9.23 0.13 -1.29
C THR A 23 -10.40 -0.50 -2.04
N ALA A 24 -10.79 0.02 -3.20
CA ALA A 24 -11.90 -0.50 -3.97
C ALA A 24 -11.44 -1.45 -5.07
N SER A 25 -12.28 -2.48 -5.34
CA SER A 25 -12.03 -3.44 -6.41
C SER A 25 -12.43 -2.86 -7.76
N GLN A 26 -11.72 -3.25 -8.83
CA GLN A 26 -12.12 -2.95 -10.21
C GLN A 26 -13.51 -3.50 -10.53
N TRP A 27 -13.90 -4.60 -9.92
CA TRP A 27 -15.21 -5.19 -10.06
C TRP A 27 -16.33 -4.28 -9.55
N LEU A 28 -16.03 -3.42 -8.56
CA LEU A 28 -17.00 -2.46 -8.06
C LEU A 28 -17.45 -1.50 -9.17
N ALA A 29 -16.50 -1.01 -9.98
CA ALA A 29 -16.82 -0.15 -11.12
C ALA A 29 -17.69 -0.85 -12.15
N ALA A 30 -17.44 -2.14 -12.42
CA ALA A 30 -18.24 -2.93 -13.37
C ALA A 30 -19.65 -3.20 -12.87
N LEU A 31 -19.83 -3.40 -11.56
CA LEU A 31 -21.13 -3.77 -10.99
C LEU A 31 -22.00 -2.57 -10.63
N THR A 32 -21.41 -1.46 -10.18
CA THR A 32 -22.14 -0.32 -9.61
C THR A 32 -21.94 0.98 -10.38
N GLY A 33 -21.03 0.99 -11.35
CA GLY A 33 -20.73 2.16 -12.15
C GLY A 33 -19.51 2.93 -11.68
N PHE A 34 -18.94 3.67 -12.62
CA PHE A 34 -17.67 4.37 -12.43
C PHE A 34 -17.73 5.44 -11.34
N PHE A 35 -18.83 6.19 -11.25
CA PHE A 35 -18.94 7.25 -10.25
C PHE A 35 -19.00 6.71 -8.82
N VAL A 36 -19.65 5.55 -8.62
CA VAL A 36 -19.68 4.90 -7.32
C VAL A 36 -18.27 4.43 -6.95
N PHE A 37 -17.55 3.84 -7.90
CA PHE A 37 -16.14 3.47 -7.69
C PHE A 37 -15.29 4.66 -7.25
N LEU A 38 -15.38 5.79 -7.96
CA LEU A 38 -14.61 7.00 -7.62
C LEU A 38 -14.94 7.51 -6.22
N GLY A 39 -16.22 7.42 -5.80
CA GLY A 39 -16.64 7.88 -4.48
C GLY A 39 -16.17 6.98 -3.34
N LEU A 40 -16.03 5.68 -3.58
CA LEU A 40 -15.68 4.70 -2.56
C LEU A 40 -14.19 4.36 -2.53
N ASN A 41 -13.50 4.50 -3.67
CA ASN A 41 -12.10 4.15 -3.75
C ASN A 41 -11.23 5.17 -3.01
N ARG A 42 -10.21 4.65 -2.32
CA ARG A 42 -9.15 5.47 -1.72
C ARG A 42 -7.82 4.86 -2.09
N TYR A 43 -6.86 5.70 -2.37
CA TYR A 43 -5.49 5.26 -2.62
C TYR A 43 -4.71 5.23 -1.33
N ARG A 44 -3.82 4.25 -1.22
CA ARG A 44 -2.94 4.05 -0.06
C ARG A 44 -1.52 3.88 -0.54
N ILE A 45 -0.58 4.20 0.34
CA ILE A 45 0.85 3.97 0.12
C ILE A 45 1.35 3.09 1.26
N LEU A 46 2.00 1.99 0.91
CA LEU A 46 2.71 1.14 1.86
C LEU A 46 4.18 1.54 1.83
N ALA A 47 4.67 2.12 2.91
CA ALA A 47 6.09 2.46 3.07
C ALA A 47 6.74 1.41 3.95
N VAL A 48 7.65 0.64 3.38
CA VAL A 48 8.33 -0.47 4.07
C VAL A 48 9.65 0.03 4.61
N THR A 49 9.84 -0.10 5.92
CA THR A 49 11.08 0.26 6.62
C THR A 49 11.68 -0.97 7.29
N PRO A 50 12.91 -0.92 7.81
CA PRO A 50 13.49 -2.07 8.51
C PRO A 50 12.72 -2.54 9.73
N THR A 51 11.91 -1.67 10.36
CA THR A 51 11.24 -1.96 11.62
C THR A 51 9.72 -2.08 11.54
N ARG A 52 9.10 -1.58 10.45
CA ARG A 52 7.65 -1.56 10.32
C ARG A 52 7.21 -1.36 8.87
N ILE A 53 5.93 -1.60 8.63
CA ILE A 53 5.26 -1.23 7.38
C ILE A 53 4.24 -0.16 7.72
N VAL A 54 4.37 1.02 7.15
CA VAL A 54 3.49 2.16 7.41
C VAL A 54 2.48 2.27 6.28
N VAL A 55 1.19 2.29 6.64
CA VAL A 55 0.10 2.47 5.67
C VAL A 55 -0.32 3.94 5.69
N LEU A 56 -0.17 4.61 4.57
CA LEU A 56 -0.46 6.04 4.41
C LEU A 56 -1.65 6.24 3.50
N ASP A 57 -2.44 7.29 3.79
CA ASP A 57 -3.51 7.74 2.91
C ASP A 57 -2.91 8.56 1.77
N ALA A 58 -3.34 8.29 0.55
CA ALA A 58 -2.95 9.05 -0.64
C ALA A 58 -4.13 9.78 -1.28
N GLY A 59 -5.34 9.68 -0.71
CA GLY A 59 -6.53 10.39 -1.18
C GLY A 59 -7.30 9.65 -2.23
N LYS A 60 -8.08 10.39 -3.05
CA LYS A 60 -9.03 9.83 -4.01
C LYS A 60 -8.56 9.83 -5.45
N THR A 61 -7.55 10.63 -5.79
CA THR A 61 -7.20 10.90 -7.19
C THR A 61 -5.94 10.20 -7.66
N SER A 62 -4.99 9.94 -6.75
CA SER A 62 -3.70 9.38 -7.12
C SER A 62 -3.03 8.76 -5.91
N MET A 63 -2.20 7.73 -6.16
CA MET A 63 -1.37 7.12 -5.12
C MET A 63 0.04 7.75 -5.06
N LYS A 64 0.24 8.92 -5.65
CA LYS A 64 1.59 9.51 -5.76
C LYS A 64 2.02 10.28 -4.51
N THR A 65 1.09 10.85 -3.77
CA THR A 65 1.39 11.75 -2.66
C THR A 65 0.72 11.28 -1.39
N ALA A 66 1.50 10.98 -0.36
CA ALA A 66 0.98 10.65 0.97
C ALA A 66 0.37 11.90 1.62
N ARG A 67 -0.80 11.73 2.22
CA ARG A 67 -1.58 12.82 2.84
C ARG A 67 -1.84 12.62 4.32
N GLY A 68 -1.63 11.43 4.85
CA GLY A 68 -1.86 11.14 6.27
C GLY A 68 -1.49 9.72 6.63
N LEU A 69 -1.42 9.46 7.92
CA LEU A 69 -1.15 8.12 8.46
C LEU A 69 -2.46 7.37 8.66
N VAL A 70 -2.54 6.14 8.19
CA VAL A 70 -3.70 5.26 8.41
C VAL A 70 -3.42 4.27 9.52
N THR A 71 -2.38 3.46 9.38
CA THR A 71 -2.02 2.43 10.38
C THR A 71 -0.59 1.95 10.15
N GLU A 72 -0.13 1.08 11.03
CA GLU A 72 1.14 0.37 10.89
C GLU A 72 0.90 -1.13 10.90
N LEU A 73 1.74 -1.86 10.18
CA LEU A 73 1.75 -3.32 10.20
C LEU A 73 3.10 -3.79 10.71
N PRO A 74 3.14 -4.96 11.40
CA PRO A 74 4.42 -5.56 11.80
C PRO A 74 5.32 -5.77 10.57
N ARG A 75 6.62 -5.55 10.73
CA ARG A 75 7.57 -5.72 9.63
C ARG A 75 7.58 -7.14 9.07
N SER A 76 7.26 -8.12 9.90
CA SER A 76 7.18 -9.53 9.51
C SER A 76 5.97 -9.87 8.65
N THR A 77 5.03 -8.94 8.46
CA THR A 77 3.85 -9.16 7.61
C THR A 77 4.29 -9.48 6.18
N ARG A 78 3.80 -10.61 5.65
CA ARG A 78 4.03 -10.99 4.26
C ARG A 78 3.05 -10.25 3.37
N LEU A 79 3.57 -9.48 2.42
CA LEU A 79 2.76 -8.71 1.48
C LEU A 79 2.41 -9.50 0.23
N GLY A 80 3.27 -10.36 -0.20
CA GLY A 80 3.10 -11.24 -1.36
C GLY A 80 3.12 -12.71 -0.99
N PRO A 81 3.32 -13.61 -1.95
CA PRO A 81 3.59 -13.31 -3.36
C PRO A 81 2.39 -12.69 -4.07
N GLY A 82 2.63 -11.79 -5.02
CA GLY A 82 1.59 -11.18 -5.83
C GLY A 82 0.92 -12.18 -6.76
N THR A 83 -0.40 -12.13 -6.85
CA THR A 83 -1.20 -13.02 -7.68
C THR A 83 -2.21 -12.25 -8.52
N GLY A 84 -2.41 -12.66 -9.77
CA GLY A 84 -3.35 -12.02 -10.67
C GLY A 84 -2.90 -10.62 -11.10
N MET A 85 -3.87 -9.78 -11.48
CA MET A 85 -3.60 -8.38 -11.82
C MET A 85 -3.64 -7.49 -10.59
N TRP A 86 -4.52 -7.80 -9.64
CA TRP A 86 -4.70 -7.09 -8.39
C TRP A 86 -4.57 -8.08 -7.23
N HIS A 87 -3.52 -7.91 -6.44
CA HIS A 87 -3.28 -8.74 -5.27
C HIS A 87 -3.87 -8.09 -4.02
N GLN A 88 -4.52 -8.88 -3.18
CA GLN A 88 -5.13 -8.39 -1.95
C GLN A 88 -4.14 -8.50 -0.78
N VAL A 89 -3.99 -7.40 -0.04
CA VAL A 89 -3.15 -7.34 1.15
C VAL A 89 -4.01 -6.88 2.34
N PRO A 90 -4.24 -7.74 3.32
CA PRO A 90 -4.92 -7.31 4.54
C PRO A 90 -4.07 -6.29 5.31
N ALA A 91 -4.68 -5.19 5.72
CA ALA A 91 -4.00 -4.10 6.40
C ALA A 91 -4.90 -3.53 7.50
N GLY A 92 -4.89 -4.18 8.67
CA GLY A 92 -5.77 -3.79 9.77
C GLY A 92 -7.23 -4.05 9.42
N SER A 93 -8.07 -3.00 9.46
CA SER A 93 -9.50 -3.10 9.13
C SER A 93 -9.78 -3.02 7.64
N GLU A 94 -8.77 -2.77 6.81
CA GLU A 94 -8.92 -2.63 5.36
C GLU A 94 -8.28 -3.81 4.63
N THR A 95 -8.78 -4.08 3.42
CA THR A 95 -8.10 -4.95 2.46
C THR A 95 -7.62 -4.07 1.33
N LEU A 96 -6.31 -4.00 1.14
CA LEU A 96 -5.68 -3.21 0.09
C LEU A 96 -5.50 -4.05 -1.17
N ARG A 97 -5.63 -3.41 -2.33
CA ARG A 97 -5.44 -4.08 -3.61
C ARG A 97 -4.26 -3.45 -4.32
N VAL A 98 -3.26 -4.29 -4.62
CA VAL A 98 -1.99 -3.87 -5.21
C VAL A 98 -1.93 -4.35 -6.66
N HIS A 99 -1.72 -3.40 -7.58
CA HIS A 99 -1.60 -3.72 -9.00
C HIS A 99 -0.30 -4.49 -9.26
N ARG A 100 -0.31 -5.37 -10.25
CA ARG A 100 0.82 -6.24 -10.60
C ARG A 100 2.12 -5.48 -10.89
N ARG A 101 2.04 -4.22 -11.28
CA ARG A 101 3.23 -3.38 -11.52
C ARG A 101 4.08 -3.17 -10.27
N PHE A 102 3.50 -3.39 -9.08
CA PHE A 102 4.19 -3.27 -7.79
C PHE A 102 4.63 -4.62 -7.22
N PHE A 103 4.45 -5.73 -7.94
CA PHE A 103 4.77 -7.06 -7.40
C PHE A 103 6.27 -7.23 -7.11
N LYS A 104 7.13 -6.56 -7.87
CA LYS A 104 8.56 -6.53 -7.57
C LYS A 104 8.84 -5.90 -6.22
N ASP A 105 8.08 -4.86 -5.88
CA ASP A 105 8.22 -4.16 -4.60
C ASP A 105 7.68 -5.02 -3.45
N LEU A 106 6.60 -5.79 -3.67
CA LEU A 106 6.12 -6.76 -2.69
C LEU A 106 7.18 -7.82 -2.40
N ASP A 107 7.77 -8.38 -3.44
CA ASP A 107 8.81 -9.41 -3.31
C ASP A 107 10.05 -8.84 -2.60
N ALA A 108 10.46 -7.63 -2.96
CA ALA A 108 11.57 -6.95 -2.32
C ALA A 108 11.30 -6.72 -0.82
N ALA A 109 10.08 -6.30 -0.46
CA ALA A 109 9.71 -6.10 0.92
C ALA A 109 9.76 -7.42 1.71
N ASP A 110 9.18 -8.49 1.17
CA ASP A 110 9.15 -9.80 1.84
C ASP A 110 10.56 -10.39 2.00
N SER A 111 11.41 -10.23 0.99
CA SER A 111 12.78 -10.77 1.03
C SER A 111 13.72 -9.93 1.90
N SER A 112 13.35 -8.71 2.24
CA SER A 112 14.14 -7.82 3.10
C SER A 112 13.82 -7.99 4.58
N VAL A 113 12.88 -8.87 4.95
CA VAL A 113 12.59 -9.13 6.35
C VAL A 113 13.79 -9.79 7.02
N VAL A 114 14.28 -9.15 8.07
CA VAL A 114 15.35 -9.73 8.89
C VAL A 114 14.69 -10.72 9.84
N ALA A 115 15.13 -11.98 9.79
CA ALA A 115 14.67 -12.99 10.72
C ALA A 115 15.08 -12.58 12.14
N ALA A 116 14.09 -12.39 12.97
CA ALA A 116 14.34 -12.01 14.36
C ALA A 116 14.69 -13.23 15.19
#